data_1d70a815f69fb7afd261d3fe173e4c33
#
_entry.id   1d70a815f69fb7afd261d3fe173e4c33
#
_cell.length_a   1.000
_cell.length_b   1.000
_cell.length_c   1.000
_cell.angle_alpha   90.00
_cell.angle_beta   90.00
_cell.angle_gamma   90.00
#
_symmetry.space_group_name_H-M   'P 1'
#
loop_
_entity.id
_entity.type
_entity.pdbx_description
1 polymer ?
#
loop_
_entity_poly.entity_id
_entity_poly.type
_entity_poly.pdbx_seq_one_letter_code
_entity_poly.pdbx_strand_id
1 'polypeptide(L)'
;MKFNQSLQSEIDLLDEEVQEMVEMLSSDDEGDRLVAAVNLQQECDEDTIPFLIHALEDPSSSVQLIAVTTLWEMANAKAVLPLLKCINSKRDKKVSDEACSALKELINQDHLLKLLDYLESDDELQIIYVLILLRKIHDVQALPSISPYLSSENKNIRKEAVITLRYLNQLTHFTPANTLADDPDQEVRKETMLTLGNFREDCIVPILCNSLENDESWEVRRNAAIALEMHADNSSSKSLSSAISDLHWQVRKFSMRALTKVLSEEYLGEIVKLLCDEYSDVRKEAAIALGLLGSKKAIPSLKQSLDDADIEVRIQSQ
;
A
#
# COMPACT_ATOMS: atom_id res chain seq x y z
N MET A 1 -18.82 11.39 -30.90
CA MET A 1 -19.70 11.74 -29.71
C MET A 1 -20.00 13.23 -29.78
N LYS A 2 -21.29 13.65 -29.76
CA LYS A 2 -21.62 15.07 -29.98
C LYS A 2 -21.66 15.85 -28.65
N PHE A 3 -21.11 17.05 -28.65
CA PHE A 3 -21.19 17.95 -27.52
C PHE A 3 -22.62 18.42 -27.24
N ASN A 4 -22.95 18.63 -25.98
CA ASN A 4 -24.22 19.23 -25.60
C ASN A 4 -24.19 20.75 -25.88
N GLN A 5 -25.36 21.40 -25.79
CA GLN A 5 -25.49 22.82 -26.13
C GLN A 5 -24.62 23.75 -25.26
N SER A 6 -24.33 23.37 -24.01
CA SER A 6 -23.47 24.14 -23.13
C SER A 6 -22.02 24.08 -23.60
N LEU A 7 -21.47 22.88 -23.88
CA LEU A 7 -20.12 22.71 -24.38
C LEU A 7 -19.97 23.36 -25.77
N GLN A 8 -21.01 23.31 -26.62
CA GLN A 8 -20.95 23.95 -27.93
C GLN A 8 -20.74 25.47 -27.83
N SER A 9 -21.36 26.15 -26.84
CA SER A 9 -21.16 27.58 -26.63
C SER A 9 -19.78 27.92 -26.02
N GLU A 10 -19.10 26.97 -25.39
CA GLU A 10 -17.75 27.15 -24.85
C GLU A 10 -16.69 27.05 -25.96
N ILE A 11 -16.94 26.30 -27.04
CA ILE A 11 -16.03 26.17 -28.17
C ILE A 11 -15.76 27.55 -28.80
N ASP A 12 -16.81 28.35 -28.99
CA ASP A 12 -16.71 29.68 -29.61
C ASP A 12 -15.82 30.66 -28.82
N LEU A 13 -15.44 30.32 -27.59
CA LEU A 13 -14.58 31.14 -26.71
C LEU A 13 -13.11 30.73 -26.79
N LEU A 14 -12.79 29.58 -27.39
CA LEU A 14 -11.42 29.07 -27.52
C LEU A 14 -10.70 29.73 -28.72
N ASP A 15 -9.38 29.68 -28.72
CA ASP A 15 -8.58 30.06 -29.86
C ASP A 15 -8.88 29.13 -31.07
N GLU A 16 -8.79 29.67 -32.30
CA GLU A 16 -9.20 29.00 -33.54
C GLU A 16 -8.53 27.62 -33.70
N GLU A 17 -7.26 27.50 -33.36
CA GLU A 17 -6.47 26.26 -33.45
C GLU A 17 -6.99 25.21 -32.42
N VAL A 18 -7.30 25.64 -31.21
CA VAL A 18 -7.86 24.77 -30.14
C VAL A 18 -9.30 24.38 -30.48
N GLN A 19 -10.09 25.27 -31.10
CA GLN A 19 -11.45 24.96 -31.56
C GLN A 19 -11.44 23.77 -32.53
N GLU A 20 -10.55 23.79 -33.54
CA GLU A 20 -10.42 22.69 -34.52
C GLU A 20 -10.12 21.34 -33.81
N MET A 21 -9.20 21.36 -32.82
CA MET A 21 -8.87 20.15 -32.05
C MET A 21 -10.06 19.64 -31.24
N VAL A 22 -10.78 20.53 -30.57
CA VAL A 22 -11.95 20.20 -29.77
C VAL A 22 -13.07 19.64 -30.66
N GLU A 23 -13.33 20.25 -31.83
CA GLU A 23 -14.33 19.76 -32.76
C GLU A 23 -14.00 18.35 -33.26
N MET A 24 -12.71 18.05 -33.51
CA MET A 24 -12.24 16.71 -33.88
C MET A 24 -12.55 15.64 -32.83
N LEU A 25 -12.67 15.97 -31.53
CA LEU A 25 -13.13 15.01 -30.52
C LEU A 25 -14.57 14.52 -30.77
N SER A 26 -15.33 15.21 -31.61
CA SER A 26 -16.70 14.81 -31.98
C SER A 26 -16.75 13.97 -33.27
N SER A 27 -15.62 13.70 -33.95
CA SER A 27 -15.57 12.90 -35.16
C SER A 27 -16.14 11.50 -34.96
N ASP A 28 -16.78 10.95 -35.98
CA ASP A 28 -17.21 9.55 -36.00
C ASP A 28 -16.01 8.59 -36.11
N ASP A 29 -14.88 9.05 -36.66
CA ASP A 29 -13.64 8.27 -36.75
C ASP A 29 -12.87 8.26 -35.42
N GLU A 30 -12.48 7.06 -34.97
CA GLU A 30 -11.71 6.91 -33.73
C GLU A 30 -10.32 7.51 -33.84
N GLY A 31 -9.68 7.42 -35.02
CA GLY A 31 -8.33 7.95 -35.26
C GLY A 31 -8.31 9.47 -35.12
N ASP A 32 -9.32 10.16 -35.69
CA ASP A 32 -9.44 11.62 -35.55
C ASP A 32 -9.58 12.01 -34.08
N ARG A 33 -10.47 11.34 -33.33
CA ARG A 33 -10.68 11.63 -31.90
C ARG A 33 -9.42 11.37 -31.07
N LEU A 34 -8.67 10.33 -31.43
CA LEU A 34 -7.40 10.03 -30.74
C LEU A 34 -6.34 11.09 -31.01
N VAL A 35 -6.22 11.53 -32.28
CA VAL A 35 -5.29 12.61 -32.67
C VAL A 35 -5.66 13.90 -31.94
N ALA A 36 -6.96 14.24 -31.91
CA ALA A 36 -7.46 15.40 -31.17
C ALA A 36 -7.09 15.35 -29.67
N ALA A 37 -7.30 14.21 -29.03
CA ALA A 37 -6.97 14.05 -27.62
C ALA A 37 -5.46 14.19 -27.34
N VAL A 38 -4.60 13.66 -28.23
CA VAL A 38 -3.14 13.80 -28.13
C VAL A 38 -2.69 15.25 -28.33
N ASN A 39 -3.28 15.95 -29.29
CA ASN A 39 -2.96 17.36 -29.54
C ASN A 39 -3.37 18.23 -28.33
N LEU A 40 -4.57 18.02 -27.78
CA LEU A 40 -5.02 18.72 -26.58
C LEU A 40 -4.15 18.42 -25.36
N GLN A 41 -3.56 17.22 -25.27
CA GLN A 41 -2.57 16.90 -24.23
C GLN A 41 -1.30 17.75 -24.38
N GLN A 42 -0.84 17.99 -25.62
CA GLN A 42 0.36 18.79 -25.87
C GLN A 42 0.17 20.28 -25.57
N GLU A 43 -1.01 20.81 -25.90
CA GLU A 43 -1.36 22.22 -25.63
C GLU A 43 -1.56 22.47 -24.12
N CYS A 44 -2.11 21.53 -23.37
CA CYS A 44 -2.29 21.62 -21.92
C CYS A 44 -3.06 22.88 -21.48
N ASP A 45 -4.06 23.30 -22.26
CA ASP A 45 -4.87 24.48 -22.00
C ASP A 45 -6.01 24.16 -21.04
N GLU A 46 -6.11 24.89 -19.92
CA GLU A 46 -7.15 24.70 -18.91
C GLU A 46 -8.58 24.92 -19.43
N ASP A 47 -8.77 25.73 -20.47
CA ASP A 47 -10.06 25.96 -21.07
C ASP A 47 -10.60 24.73 -21.81
N THR A 48 -9.71 23.76 -22.12
CA THR A 48 -10.09 22.46 -22.73
C THR A 48 -10.58 21.41 -21.73
N ILE A 49 -10.46 21.63 -20.41
CA ILE A 49 -10.87 20.69 -19.36
C ILE A 49 -12.30 20.17 -19.53
N PRO A 50 -13.34 20.98 -19.82
CA PRO A 50 -14.69 20.47 -20.02
C PRO A 50 -14.82 19.45 -21.15
N PHE A 51 -14.04 19.60 -22.22
CA PHE A 51 -14.01 18.72 -23.38
C PHE A 51 -13.24 17.43 -23.10
N LEU A 52 -12.16 17.50 -22.35
CA LEU A 52 -11.43 16.33 -21.86
C LEU A 52 -12.29 15.51 -20.87
N ILE A 53 -13.05 16.17 -19.98
CA ILE A 53 -14.05 15.51 -19.13
C ILE A 53 -15.10 14.79 -19.99
N HIS A 54 -15.56 15.40 -21.09
CA HIS A 54 -16.46 14.75 -22.03
C HIS A 54 -15.81 13.54 -22.72
N ALA A 55 -14.53 13.62 -23.09
CA ALA A 55 -13.77 12.54 -23.69
C ALA A 55 -13.55 11.33 -22.75
N LEU A 56 -13.74 11.47 -21.43
CA LEU A 56 -13.78 10.33 -20.51
C LEU A 56 -14.95 9.36 -20.82
N GLU A 57 -15.98 9.81 -21.53
CA GLU A 57 -17.12 8.99 -21.95
C GLU A 57 -17.01 8.50 -23.39
N ASP A 58 -15.84 8.65 -24.05
CA ASP A 58 -15.61 8.18 -25.41
C ASP A 58 -15.78 6.65 -25.50
N PRO A 59 -16.34 6.11 -26.60
CA PRO A 59 -16.42 4.66 -26.81
C PRO A 59 -15.05 3.98 -26.92
N SER A 60 -13.99 4.72 -27.27
CA SER A 60 -12.61 4.21 -27.33
C SER A 60 -11.88 4.35 -25.98
N SER A 61 -11.42 3.24 -25.44
CA SER A 61 -10.59 3.24 -24.24
C SER A 61 -9.26 3.98 -24.43
N SER A 62 -8.75 4.04 -25.67
CA SER A 62 -7.54 4.80 -25.99
C SER A 62 -7.76 6.31 -25.84
N VAL A 63 -8.88 6.83 -26.32
CA VAL A 63 -9.25 8.24 -26.14
C VAL A 63 -9.50 8.55 -24.66
N GLN A 64 -10.25 7.67 -23.96
CA GLN A 64 -10.44 7.80 -22.52
C GLN A 64 -9.12 7.88 -21.77
N LEU A 65 -8.16 7.03 -22.12
CA LEU A 65 -6.85 6.97 -21.44
C LEU A 65 -6.06 8.28 -21.60
N ILE A 66 -6.02 8.83 -22.82
CA ILE A 66 -5.37 10.13 -23.07
C ILE A 66 -6.09 11.23 -22.28
N ALA A 67 -7.44 11.24 -22.27
CA ALA A 67 -8.19 12.22 -21.49
C ALA A 67 -7.89 12.14 -19.99
N VAL A 68 -7.79 10.93 -19.41
CA VAL A 68 -7.40 10.73 -18.01
C VAL A 68 -6.01 11.29 -17.75
N THR A 69 -5.03 10.94 -18.61
CA THR A 69 -3.63 11.37 -18.44
C THR A 69 -3.51 12.89 -18.54
N THR A 70 -4.20 13.49 -19.52
CA THR A 70 -4.18 14.96 -19.71
C THR A 70 -4.79 15.68 -18.51
N LEU A 71 -5.95 15.22 -18.02
CA LEU A 71 -6.58 15.80 -16.84
C LEU A 71 -5.72 15.66 -15.58
N TRP A 72 -4.93 14.60 -15.48
CA TRP A 72 -3.94 14.43 -14.41
C TRP A 72 -2.80 15.44 -14.55
N GLU A 73 -2.22 15.59 -15.74
CA GLU A 73 -1.11 16.52 -16.03
C GLU A 73 -1.51 17.97 -15.75
N MET A 74 -2.75 18.35 -16.07
CA MET A 74 -3.32 19.67 -15.75
C MET A 74 -3.51 19.91 -14.25
N ALA A 75 -3.51 18.87 -13.43
CA ALA A 75 -3.64 18.92 -11.97
C ALA A 75 -4.83 19.77 -11.44
N ASN A 76 -5.95 19.79 -12.19
CA ASN A 76 -7.09 20.63 -11.88
C ASN A 76 -8.16 19.89 -11.06
N ALA A 77 -8.62 20.52 -9.95
CA ALA A 77 -9.61 19.92 -9.06
C ALA A 77 -10.96 19.58 -9.73
N LYS A 78 -11.32 20.23 -10.85
CA LYS A 78 -12.54 19.94 -11.63
C LYS A 78 -12.52 18.50 -12.17
N ALA A 79 -11.34 17.89 -12.35
CA ALA A 79 -11.20 16.53 -12.86
C ALA A 79 -11.55 15.45 -11.82
N VAL A 80 -11.50 15.73 -10.51
CA VAL A 80 -11.63 14.72 -9.45
C VAL A 80 -12.95 13.95 -9.55
N LEU A 81 -14.09 14.63 -9.60
CA LEU A 81 -15.40 13.97 -9.65
C LEU A 81 -15.64 13.19 -10.97
N PRO A 82 -15.26 13.71 -12.16
CA PRO A 82 -15.26 12.93 -13.39
C PRO A 82 -14.39 11.68 -13.36
N LEU A 83 -13.17 11.80 -12.83
CA LEU A 83 -12.24 10.66 -12.70
C LEU A 83 -12.76 9.59 -11.73
N LEU A 84 -13.43 9.99 -10.63
CA LEU A 84 -14.10 9.04 -9.73
C LEU A 84 -15.16 8.18 -10.43
N LYS A 85 -15.81 8.69 -11.48
CA LYS A 85 -16.76 7.91 -12.30
C LYS A 85 -16.06 6.87 -13.20
N CYS A 86 -14.76 6.98 -13.39
CA CYS A 86 -13.98 6.06 -14.22
C CYS A 86 -13.48 4.83 -13.47
N ILE A 87 -13.46 4.84 -12.13
CA ILE A 87 -12.91 3.74 -11.31
C ILE A 87 -13.95 2.65 -10.99
N ASN A 88 -14.42 1.93 -12.01
CA ASN A 88 -15.44 0.87 -11.84
C ASN A 88 -15.23 -0.27 -12.86
N SER A 89 -15.95 -1.38 -12.65
CA SER A 89 -15.84 -2.60 -13.47
C SER A 89 -16.45 -2.48 -14.88
N LYS A 90 -17.18 -1.42 -15.17
CA LYS A 90 -17.80 -1.17 -16.50
C LYS A 90 -16.82 -0.53 -17.48
N ARG A 91 -15.72 0.01 -16.97
CA ARG A 91 -14.66 0.64 -17.77
C ARG A 91 -13.57 -0.37 -18.15
N ASP A 92 -12.81 -0.06 -19.18
CA ASP A 92 -11.55 -0.76 -19.41
C ASP A 92 -10.66 -0.66 -18.17
N LYS A 93 -10.04 -1.78 -17.79
CA LYS A 93 -9.25 -1.84 -16.57
C LYS A 93 -8.08 -0.83 -16.57
N LYS A 94 -7.45 -0.61 -17.74
CA LYS A 94 -6.34 0.36 -17.84
C LYS A 94 -6.82 1.78 -17.58
N VAL A 95 -8.01 2.14 -18.05
CA VAL A 95 -8.62 3.45 -17.81
C VAL A 95 -8.91 3.62 -16.31
N SER A 96 -9.45 2.58 -15.65
CA SER A 96 -9.71 2.63 -14.22
C SER A 96 -8.43 2.68 -13.38
N ASP A 97 -7.41 1.91 -13.75
CA ASP A 97 -6.09 1.92 -13.07
C ASP A 97 -5.44 3.30 -13.19
N GLU A 98 -5.46 3.91 -14.39
CA GLU A 98 -4.90 5.25 -14.63
C GLU A 98 -5.69 6.33 -13.91
N ALA A 99 -7.03 6.29 -13.96
CA ALA A 99 -7.88 7.21 -13.22
C ALA A 99 -7.63 7.13 -11.71
N CYS A 100 -7.46 5.93 -11.15
CA CYS A 100 -7.08 5.75 -9.76
C CYS A 100 -5.69 6.35 -9.46
N SER A 101 -4.73 6.21 -10.37
CA SER A 101 -3.39 6.78 -10.22
C SER A 101 -3.43 8.31 -10.22
N ALA A 102 -4.17 8.90 -11.16
CA ALA A 102 -4.42 10.35 -11.23
C ALA A 102 -5.10 10.88 -9.94
N LEU A 103 -6.12 10.18 -9.47
CA LEU A 103 -6.85 10.55 -8.25
C LEU A 103 -5.97 10.55 -7.01
N LYS A 104 -4.97 9.65 -6.87
CA LYS A 104 -4.04 9.66 -5.75
C LYS A 104 -3.27 10.96 -5.62
N GLU A 105 -3.03 11.66 -6.71
CA GLU A 105 -2.34 12.96 -6.71
C GLU A 105 -3.29 14.14 -6.52
N LEU A 106 -4.53 14.02 -7.02
CA LEU A 106 -5.50 15.13 -7.06
C LEU A 106 -6.38 15.24 -5.80
N ILE A 107 -6.59 14.14 -5.08
CA ILE A 107 -7.47 14.14 -3.90
C ILE A 107 -6.80 14.72 -2.66
N ASN A 108 -7.62 15.34 -1.81
CA ASN A 108 -7.26 15.86 -0.50
C ASN A 108 -8.40 15.61 0.51
N GLN A 109 -8.30 16.14 1.72
CA GLN A 109 -9.30 15.95 2.78
C GLN A 109 -10.73 16.40 2.39
N ASP A 110 -10.87 17.41 1.55
CA ASP A 110 -12.19 17.90 1.12
C ASP A 110 -13.00 16.86 0.34
N HIS A 111 -12.31 15.85 -0.19
CA HIS A 111 -12.93 14.78 -0.96
C HIS A 111 -13.39 13.57 -0.11
N LEU A 112 -13.15 13.58 1.22
CA LEU A 112 -13.50 12.46 2.09
C LEU A 112 -14.94 12.02 1.93
N LEU A 113 -15.89 12.92 2.10
CA LEU A 113 -17.33 12.59 2.03
C LEU A 113 -17.72 11.98 0.67
N LYS A 114 -17.10 12.49 -0.42
CA LYS A 114 -17.33 11.94 -1.75
C LYS A 114 -16.77 10.52 -1.89
N LEU A 115 -15.58 10.26 -1.38
CA LEU A 115 -15.02 8.90 -1.37
C LEU A 115 -15.90 7.95 -0.56
N LEU A 116 -16.45 8.39 0.58
CA LEU A 116 -17.36 7.58 1.37
C LEU A 116 -18.66 7.27 0.63
N ASP A 117 -19.25 8.24 -0.11
CA ASP A 117 -20.40 7.99 -0.98
C ASP A 117 -20.08 6.92 -2.05
N TYR A 118 -18.88 6.99 -2.65
CA TYR A 118 -18.44 6.01 -3.65
C TYR A 118 -18.08 4.64 -3.07
N LEU A 119 -17.78 4.58 -1.79
CA LEU A 119 -17.55 3.32 -1.08
C LEU A 119 -18.84 2.52 -0.91
N GLU A 120 -20.00 3.19 -0.81
CA GLU A 120 -21.34 2.58 -0.78
C GLU A 120 -21.74 2.08 -2.18
N SER A 121 -21.09 1.03 -2.68
CA SER A 121 -21.27 0.50 -4.03
C SER A 121 -21.36 -1.02 -4.01
N ASP A 122 -22.08 -1.59 -4.98
CA ASP A 122 -22.07 -3.04 -5.25
C ASP A 122 -20.91 -3.45 -6.20
N ASP A 123 -20.17 -2.48 -6.74
CA ASP A 123 -19.06 -2.73 -7.64
C ASP A 123 -17.77 -2.97 -6.82
N GLU A 124 -17.34 -4.23 -6.75
CA GLU A 124 -16.16 -4.64 -5.98
C GLU A 124 -14.88 -3.94 -6.41
N LEU A 125 -14.72 -3.66 -7.70
CA LEU A 125 -13.54 -2.95 -8.21
C LEU A 125 -13.55 -1.49 -7.76
N GLN A 126 -14.71 -0.84 -7.80
CA GLN A 126 -14.88 0.51 -7.27
C GLN A 126 -14.55 0.58 -5.77
N ILE A 127 -15.07 -0.37 -4.99
CA ILE A 127 -14.76 -0.47 -3.55
C ILE A 127 -13.24 -0.56 -3.32
N ILE A 128 -12.56 -1.43 -4.06
CA ILE A 128 -11.11 -1.60 -3.96
C ILE A 128 -10.37 -0.29 -4.23
N TYR A 129 -10.70 0.40 -5.33
CA TYR A 129 -10.06 1.67 -5.66
C TYR A 129 -10.33 2.75 -4.61
N VAL A 130 -11.56 2.84 -4.11
CA VAL A 130 -11.91 3.82 -3.07
C VAL A 130 -11.16 3.55 -1.77
N LEU A 131 -11.04 2.28 -1.35
CA LEU A 131 -10.23 1.91 -0.18
C LEU A 131 -8.76 2.33 -0.38
N ILE A 132 -8.20 2.17 -1.59
CA ILE A 132 -6.86 2.63 -1.92
C ILE A 132 -6.75 4.16 -1.84
N LEU A 133 -7.74 4.89 -2.34
CA LEU A 133 -7.77 6.35 -2.32
C LEU A 133 -7.91 6.91 -0.89
N LEU A 134 -8.71 6.29 -0.04
CA LEU A 134 -8.88 6.70 1.36
C LEU A 134 -7.56 6.70 2.15
N ARG A 135 -6.56 5.93 1.73
CA ARG A 135 -5.22 5.96 2.34
C ARG A 135 -4.52 7.31 2.20
N LYS A 136 -4.80 8.05 1.13
CA LYS A 136 -4.24 9.39 0.89
C LYS A 136 -4.86 10.45 1.80
N ILE A 137 -6.10 10.23 2.22
CA ILE A 137 -6.85 11.16 3.08
C ILE A 137 -6.36 11.11 4.54
N HIS A 138 -5.93 9.94 5.02
CA HIS A 138 -5.44 9.71 6.38
C HIS A 138 -6.44 10.07 7.51
N ASP A 139 -7.73 10.13 7.25
CA ASP A 139 -8.74 10.58 8.21
C ASP A 139 -9.45 9.39 8.90
N VAL A 140 -9.37 9.37 10.24
CA VAL A 140 -10.01 8.34 11.05
C VAL A 140 -11.55 8.35 10.96
N GLN A 141 -12.16 9.44 10.47
CA GLN A 141 -13.60 9.50 10.24
C GLN A 141 -14.08 8.49 9.18
N ALA A 142 -13.17 7.98 8.34
CA ALA A 142 -13.47 6.91 7.40
C ALA A 142 -13.68 5.54 8.06
N LEU A 143 -13.25 5.34 9.31
CA LEU A 143 -13.25 4.04 9.99
C LEU A 143 -14.63 3.34 10.02
N PRO A 144 -15.75 4.01 10.36
CA PRO A 144 -17.06 3.36 10.37
C PRO A 144 -17.47 2.81 9.00
N SER A 145 -17.13 3.52 7.92
CA SER A 145 -17.44 3.10 6.55
C SER A 145 -16.51 2.00 6.04
N ILE A 146 -15.26 1.92 6.52
CA ILE A 146 -14.29 0.88 6.16
C ILE A 146 -14.56 -0.43 6.92
N SER A 147 -14.98 -0.35 8.18
CA SER A 147 -15.12 -1.49 9.09
C SER A 147 -15.93 -2.66 8.51
N PRO A 148 -17.09 -2.47 7.83
CA PRO A 148 -17.85 -3.58 7.27
C PRO A 148 -17.07 -4.42 6.23
N TYR A 149 -16.13 -3.81 5.52
CA TYR A 149 -15.35 -4.47 4.47
C TYR A 149 -14.27 -5.42 4.99
N LEU A 150 -13.96 -5.39 6.28
CA LEU A 150 -13.11 -6.39 6.92
C LEU A 150 -13.74 -7.79 6.93
N SER A 151 -15.06 -7.88 6.79
CA SER A 151 -15.81 -9.13 6.74
C SER A 151 -16.35 -9.44 5.33
N SER A 152 -15.86 -8.76 4.29
CA SER A 152 -16.27 -9.00 2.91
C SER A 152 -15.95 -10.44 2.48
N GLU A 153 -16.82 -11.04 1.66
CA GLU A 153 -16.53 -12.35 1.04
C GLU A 153 -15.34 -12.27 0.08
N ASN A 154 -15.13 -11.11 -0.56
CA ASN A 154 -14.00 -10.88 -1.45
C ASN A 154 -12.72 -10.59 -0.66
N LYS A 155 -11.75 -11.51 -0.76
CA LYS A 155 -10.44 -11.40 -0.09
C LYS A 155 -9.66 -10.12 -0.46
N ASN A 156 -9.81 -9.61 -1.69
CA ASN A 156 -9.12 -8.40 -2.11
C ASN A 156 -9.70 -7.17 -1.39
N ILE A 157 -11.02 -7.14 -1.17
CA ILE A 157 -11.66 -6.09 -0.39
C ILE A 157 -11.20 -6.16 1.06
N ARG A 158 -11.19 -7.36 1.71
CA ARG A 158 -10.68 -7.50 3.08
C ARG A 158 -9.22 -7.04 3.19
N LYS A 159 -8.38 -7.44 2.22
CA LYS A 159 -6.99 -7.04 2.16
C LYS A 159 -6.84 -5.50 2.06
N GLU A 160 -7.53 -4.87 1.11
CA GLU A 160 -7.43 -3.42 0.95
C GLU A 160 -8.02 -2.68 2.15
N ALA A 161 -9.09 -3.18 2.76
CA ALA A 161 -9.66 -2.61 3.97
C ALA A 161 -8.67 -2.64 5.16
N VAL A 162 -8.04 -3.79 5.44
CA VAL A 162 -7.07 -3.89 6.53
C VAL A 162 -5.81 -3.05 6.28
N ILE A 163 -5.36 -2.94 5.03
CA ILE A 163 -4.26 -2.03 4.69
C ILE A 163 -4.68 -0.57 4.96
N THR A 164 -5.90 -0.19 4.59
CA THR A 164 -6.39 1.19 4.75
C THR A 164 -6.40 1.62 6.21
N LEU A 165 -6.74 0.72 7.16
CA LEU A 165 -6.67 1.02 8.59
C LEU A 165 -5.29 1.51 9.04
N ARG A 166 -4.22 0.98 8.44
CA ARG A 166 -2.83 1.34 8.76
C ARG A 166 -2.51 2.81 8.44
N TYR A 167 -3.26 3.41 7.52
CA TYR A 167 -3.07 4.78 7.05
C TYR A 167 -3.99 5.79 7.75
N LEU A 168 -4.94 5.33 8.59
CA LEU A 168 -5.79 6.25 9.33
C LEU A 168 -5.01 6.87 10.48
N ASN A 169 -4.93 8.21 10.48
CA ASN A 169 -4.24 8.95 11.53
C ASN A 169 -4.88 8.67 12.90
N GLN A 170 -4.03 8.54 13.93
CA GLN A 170 -4.44 8.36 15.33
C GLN A 170 -5.23 7.06 15.61
N LEU A 171 -5.38 6.16 14.64
CA LEU A 171 -5.98 4.86 14.89
C LEU A 171 -4.96 3.94 15.58
N THR A 172 -5.07 3.83 16.90
CA THR A 172 -4.17 3.01 17.74
C THR A 172 -4.85 1.79 18.33
N HIS A 173 -6.18 1.69 18.24
CA HIS A 173 -6.99 0.62 18.81
C HIS A 173 -8.14 0.29 17.87
N PHE A 174 -8.21 -0.94 17.40
CA PHE A 174 -9.34 -1.41 16.60
C PHE A 174 -9.43 -2.94 16.59
N THR A 175 -9.95 -3.48 17.67
CA THR A 175 -10.08 -4.92 17.93
C THR A 175 -10.73 -5.73 16.78
N PRO A 176 -11.69 -5.21 15.98
CA PRO A 176 -12.23 -5.98 14.85
C PRO A 176 -11.19 -6.42 13.83
N ALA A 177 -10.07 -5.69 13.68
CA ALA A 177 -8.99 -6.09 12.78
C ALA A 177 -8.27 -7.38 13.21
N ASN A 178 -8.33 -7.73 14.51
CA ASN A 178 -7.64 -8.89 15.08
C ASN A 178 -8.11 -10.21 14.47
N THR A 179 -9.39 -10.29 14.08
CA THR A 179 -9.97 -11.50 13.46
C THR A 179 -9.33 -11.86 12.13
N LEU A 180 -8.74 -10.89 11.44
CA LEU A 180 -8.06 -11.10 10.16
C LEU A 180 -6.66 -11.74 10.31
N ALA A 181 -6.18 -11.91 11.53
CA ALA A 181 -4.98 -12.70 11.80
C ALA A 181 -5.16 -14.18 11.44
N ASP A 182 -6.40 -14.68 11.48
CA ASP A 182 -6.78 -16.05 11.13
C ASP A 182 -7.54 -16.10 9.78
N ASP A 183 -7.43 -15.08 8.92
CA ASP A 183 -8.09 -15.05 7.61
C ASP A 183 -7.67 -16.27 6.76
N PRO A 184 -8.59 -16.90 6.02
CA PRO A 184 -8.26 -18.04 5.16
C PRO A 184 -7.23 -17.68 4.07
N ASP A 185 -7.17 -16.41 3.64
CA ASP A 185 -6.23 -15.97 2.61
C ASP A 185 -4.94 -15.42 3.23
N GLN A 186 -3.79 -15.97 2.81
CA GLN A 186 -2.48 -15.58 3.34
C GLN A 186 -2.11 -14.12 3.09
N GLU A 187 -2.59 -13.51 1.98
CA GLU A 187 -2.31 -12.11 1.68
C GLU A 187 -3.03 -11.18 2.67
N VAL A 188 -4.25 -11.55 3.08
CA VAL A 188 -4.98 -10.83 4.13
C VAL A 188 -4.25 -10.97 5.46
N ARG A 189 -3.89 -12.20 5.88
CA ARG A 189 -3.12 -12.41 7.13
C ARG A 189 -1.81 -11.63 7.13
N LYS A 190 -1.06 -11.68 6.03
CA LYS A 190 0.21 -10.96 5.85
C LYS A 190 0.08 -9.45 6.10
N GLU A 191 -0.92 -8.82 5.47
CA GLU A 191 -1.17 -7.38 5.65
C GLU A 191 -1.71 -7.05 7.03
N THR A 192 -2.47 -7.97 7.62
CA THR A 192 -2.98 -7.84 8.99
C THR A 192 -1.83 -7.73 10.00
N MET A 193 -0.80 -8.56 9.90
CA MET A 193 0.36 -8.47 10.82
C MET A 193 0.96 -7.07 10.84
N LEU A 194 1.18 -6.46 9.67
CA LEU A 194 1.73 -5.10 9.59
C LEU A 194 0.76 -4.05 10.13
N THR A 195 -0.54 -4.25 9.97
CA THR A 195 -1.55 -3.32 10.49
C THR A 195 -1.64 -3.40 12.00
N LEU A 196 -1.66 -4.61 12.57
CA LEU A 196 -1.63 -4.83 14.01
C LEU A 196 -0.38 -4.25 14.67
N GLY A 197 0.75 -4.23 13.94
CA GLY A 197 1.97 -3.58 14.40
C GLY A 197 1.82 -2.09 14.74
N ASN A 198 0.79 -1.40 14.23
CA ASN A 198 0.51 0.01 14.55
C ASN A 198 -0.44 0.17 15.74
N PHE A 199 -1.09 -0.90 16.20
CA PHE A 199 -2.08 -0.84 17.27
C PHE A 199 -1.44 -1.10 18.64
N ARG A 200 -2.03 -0.55 19.70
CA ARG A 200 -1.51 -0.61 21.07
C ARG A 200 -2.52 -1.28 22.01
N GLU A 201 -2.90 -2.50 21.68
CA GLU A 201 -3.81 -3.32 22.47
C GLU A 201 -3.02 -4.47 23.13
N ASP A 202 -3.36 -4.84 24.37
CA ASP A 202 -2.64 -5.89 25.11
C ASP A 202 -2.69 -7.26 24.41
N CYS A 203 -3.71 -7.49 23.57
CA CYS A 203 -3.85 -8.73 22.83
C CYS A 203 -2.97 -8.83 21.58
N ILE A 204 -2.31 -7.76 21.16
CA ILE A 204 -1.53 -7.74 19.90
C ILE A 204 -0.31 -8.64 19.98
N VAL A 205 0.49 -8.54 21.06
CA VAL A 205 1.69 -9.38 21.21
C VAL A 205 1.37 -10.87 21.16
N PRO A 206 0.37 -11.40 21.89
CA PRO A 206 -0.06 -12.79 21.76
C PRO A 206 -0.46 -13.20 20.34
N ILE A 207 -1.20 -12.36 19.61
CA ILE A 207 -1.61 -12.63 18.22
C ILE A 207 -0.39 -12.70 17.30
N LEU A 208 0.51 -11.74 17.39
CA LEU A 208 1.73 -11.72 16.59
C LEU A 208 2.65 -12.91 16.88
N CYS A 209 2.78 -13.29 18.15
CA CYS A 209 3.55 -14.47 18.55
C CYS A 209 2.93 -15.76 17.99
N ASN A 210 1.60 -15.90 18.06
CA ASN A 210 0.91 -17.06 17.47
C ASN A 210 1.15 -17.15 15.96
N SER A 211 1.01 -16.04 15.23
CA SER A 211 1.28 -16.01 13.79
C SER A 211 2.75 -16.30 13.46
N LEU A 212 3.69 -15.77 14.26
CA LEU A 212 5.12 -16.01 14.10
C LEU A 212 5.48 -17.50 14.26
N GLU A 213 4.85 -18.19 15.20
CA GLU A 213 5.15 -19.59 15.50
C GLU A 213 4.46 -20.56 14.58
N ASN A 214 3.22 -20.25 14.14
CA ASN A 214 2.31 -21.26 13.60
C ASN A 214 1.83 -21.01 12.18
N ASP A 215 2.00 -19.79 11.61
CA ASP A 215 1.52 -19.55 10.24
C ASP A 215 2.33 -20.36 9.22
N GLU A 216 1.63 -20.96 8.28
CA GLU A 216 2.25 -21.74 7.19
C GLU A 216 3.06 -20.87 6.23
N SER A 217 2.62 -19.60 6.00
CA SER A 217 3.30 -18.66 5.12
C SER A 217 4.47 -17.97 5.82
N TRP A 218 5.66 -18.11 5.28
CA TRP A 218 6.84 -17.40 5.80
C TRP A 218 6.69 -15.88 5.74
N GLU A 219 5.90 -15.35 4.80
CA GLU A 219 5.65 -13.90 4.67
C GLU A 219 4.82 -13.37 5.83
N VAL A 220 3.85 -14.16 6.29
CA VAL A 220 3.06 -13.82 7.50
C VAL A 220 3.96 -13.87 8.73
N ARG A 221 4.76 -14.95 8.90
CA ARG A 221 5.71 -15.06 10.02
C ARG A 221 6.72 -13.91 10.01
N ARG A 222 7.28 -13.55 8.85
CA ARG A 222 8.17 -12.39 8.70
C ARG A 222 7.50 -11.09 9.14
N ASN A 223 6.27 -10.83 8.69
CA ASN A 223 5.55 -9.59 9.02
C ASN A 223 5.15 -9.55 10.50
N ALA A 224 4.84 -10.69 11.12
CA ALA A 224 4.65 -10.80 12.56
C ALA A 224 5.94 -10.42 13.32
N ALA A 225 7.11 -10.91 12.87
CA ALA A 225 8.40 -10.51 13.46
C ALA A 225 8.68 -9.01 13.29
N ILE A 226 8.37 -8.41 12.14
CA ILE A 226 8.49 -6.97 11.90
C ILE A 226 7.58 -6.19 12.86
N ALA A 227 6.34 -6.61 13.03
CA ALA A 227 5.39 -5.96 13.95
C ALA A 227 5.87 -6.08 15.41
N LEU A 228 6.41 -7.23 15.81
CA LEU A 228 6.97 -7.44 17.15
C LEU A 228 8.19 -6.56 17.43
N GLU A 229 8.93 -6.08 16.42
CA GLU A 229 10.04 -5.14 16.66
C GLU A 229 9.57 -3.86 17.39
N MET A 230 8.29 -3.46 17.19
CA MET A 230 7.69 -2.30 17.85
C MET A 230 7.04 -2.61 19.20
N HIS A 231 6.67 -3.87 19.46
CA HIS A 231 5.85 -4.29 20.60
C HIS A 231 6.50 -5.33 21.49
N ALA A 232 7.69 -5.82 21.15
CA ALA A 232 8.35 -6.88 21.88
C ALA A 232 8.50 -6.54 23.38
N ASP A 233 8.02 -7.44 24.20
CA ASP A 233 8.18 -7.48 25.64
C ASP A 233 8.65 -8.87 26.07
N ASN A 234 8.80 -9.08 27.37
CA ASN A 234 9.27 -10.36 27.90
C ASN A 234 8.36 -11.54 27.52
N SER A 235 7.07 -11.31 27.21
CA SER A 235 6.14 -12.39 26.81
C SER A 235 6.44 -12.89 25.40
N SER A 236 6.99 -12.05 24.52
CA SER A 236 7.35 -12.40 23.14
C SER A 236 8.74 -13.06 23.01
N SER A 237 9.57 -13.00 24.04
CA SER A 237 10.99 -13.41 23.96
C SER A 237 11.17 -14.87 23.55
N LYS A 238 10.32 -15.77 24.04
CA LYS A 238 10.36 -17.20 23.70
C LYS A 238 10.01 -17.44 22.22
N SER A 239 8.95 -16.83 21.72
CA SER A 239 8.51 -16.93 20.32
C SER A 239 9.58 -16.40 19.38
N LEU A 240 10.15 -15.24 19.71
CA LEU A 240 11.24 -14.63 18.94
C LEU A 240 12.52 -15.48 18.95
N SER A 241 12.90 -16.03 20.11
CA SER A 241 14.06 -16.92 20.23
C SER A 241 13.88 -18.23 19.44
N SER A 242 12.68 -18.76 19.35
CA SER A 242 12.37 -19.90 18.48
C SER A 242 12.50 -19.52 17.00
N ALA A 243 11.96 -18.37 16.62
CA ALA A 243 11.87 -17.92 15.23
C ALA A 243 13.22 -17.48 14.62
N ILE A 244 14.28 -17.21 15.41
CA ILE A 244 15.61 -17.00 14.86
C ILE A 244 16.22 -18.28 14.24
N SER A 245 15.56 -19.42 14.39
CA SER A 245 15.91 -20.69 13.73
C SER A 245 14.91 -21.07 12.62
N ASP A 246 14.06 -20.16 12.17
CA ASP A 246 13.07 -20.40 11.09
C ASP A 246 13.75 -20.87 9.80
N LEU A 247 13.05 -21.67 9.01
CA LEU A 247 13.55 -22.15 7.72
C LEU A 247 13.84 -21.01 6.74
N HIS A 248 13.05 -19.91 6.81
CA HIS A 248 13.19 -18.77 5.91
C HIS A 248 14.08 -17.69 6.53
N TRP A 249 15.13 -17.28 5.82
CA TRP A 249 16.14 -16.34 6.33
C TRP A 249 15.57 -14.97 6.72
N GLN A 250 14.54 -14.45 6.01
CA GLN A 250 13.93 -13.18 6.39
C GLN A 250 13.18 -13.26 7.72
N VAL A 251 12.58 -14.40 8.03
CA VAL A 251 11.97 -14.62 9.35
C VAL A 251 13.06 -14.60 10.41
N ARG A 252 14.18 -15.33 10.20
CA ARG A 252 15.33 -15.31 11.12
C ARG A 252 15.86 -13.88 11.34
N LYS A 253 16.06 -13.12 10.24
CA LYS A 253 16.56 -11.73 10.29
C LYS A 253 15.67 -10.83 11.15
N PHE A 254 14.37 -10.75 10.83
CA PHE A 254 13.47 -9.84 11.52
C PHE A 254 13.14 -10.29 12.95
N SER A 255 13.12 -11.61 13.21
CA SER A 255 13.01 -12.13 14.58
C SER A 255 14.23 -11.77 15.42
N MET A 256 15.44 -11.82 14.83
CA MET A 256 16.65 -11.38 15.52
C MET A 256 16.58 -9.89 15.88
N ARG A 257 16.13 -9.04 14.95
CA ARG A 257 15.94 -7.61 15.20
C ARG A 257 14.93 -7.35 16.34
N ALA A 258 13.77 -8.02 16.29
CA ALA A 258 12.77 -7.90 17.35
C ALA A 258 13.32 -8.41 18.70
N LEU A 259 14.07 -9.52 18.72
CA LEU A 259 14.68 -10.09 19.92
C LEU A 259 15.66 -9.12 20.58
N THR A 260 16.29 -8.19 19.83
CA THR A 260 17.17 -7.16 20.41
C THR A 260 16.49 -6.27 21.44
N LYS A 261 15.16 -6.18 21.42
CA LYS A 261 14.38 -5.39 22.41
C LYS A 261 14.22 -6.09 23.75
N VAL A 262 14.39 -7.41 23.79
CA VAL A 262 14.15 -8.27 24.94
C VAL A 262 15.30 -9.25 25.17
N LEU A 263 16.55 -8.81 24.87
CA LEU A 263 17.74 -9.64 24.98
C LEU A 263 17.98 -10.16 26.39
N SER A 264 18.34 -11.45 26.46
CA SER A 264 18.80 -12.11 27.68
C SER A 264 20.02 -12.99 27.40
N GLU A 265 20.90 -13.15 28.38
CA GLU A 265 22.05 -14.06 28.31
C GLU A 265 21.65 -15.51 27.99
N GLU A 266 20.42 -15.91 28.26
CA GLU A 266 19.92 -17.25 27.96
C GLU A 266 19.90 -17.57 26.46
N TYR A 267 19.74 -16.53 25.60
CA TYR A 267 19.71 -16.66 24.12
C TYR A 267 21.08 -16.58 23.47
N LEU A 268 22.16 -16.35 24.25
CA LEU A 268 23.53 -16.17 23.74
C LEU A 268 23.94 -17.31 22.80
N GLY A 269 23.65 -18.55 23.18
CA GLY A 269 24.05 -19.73 22.42
C GLY A 269 23.40 -19.81 21.03
N GLU A 270 22.13 -19.49 20.97
CA GLU A 270 21.35 -19.46 19.72
C GLU A 270 21.82 -18.32 18.83
N ILE A 271 22.03 -17.13 19.39
CA ILE A 271 22.49 -15.94 18.63
C ILE A 271 23.88 -16.17 18.06
N VAL A 272 24.80 -16.77 18.81
CA VAL A 272 26.16 -17.09 18.33
C VAL A 272 26.14 -18.02 17.12
N LYS A 273 25.22 -18.98 17.05
CA LYS A 273 25.08 -19.87 15.89
C LYS A 273 24.74 -19.10 14.61
N LEU A 274 23.98 -18.02 14.72
CA LEU A 274 23.59 -17.18 13.59
C LEU A 274 24.75 -16.36 12.99
N LEU A 275 25.89 -16.23 13.66
CA LEU A 275 27.10 -15.69 13.04
C LEU A 275 27.63 -16.56 11.89
N CYS A 276 27.18 -17.81 11.80
CA CYS A 276 27.51 -18.74 10.72
C CYS A 276 26.34 -18.98 9.76
N ASP A 277 25.31 -18.13 9.77
CA ASP A 277 24.17 -18.24 8.85
C ASP A 277 24.64 -18.07 7.39
N GLU A 278 23.98 -18.76 6.48
CA GLU A 278 24.28 -18.66 5.06
C GLU A 278 24.06 -17.24 4.51
N TYR A 279 23.06 -16.51 5.07
CA TYR A 279 22.72 -15.13 4.67
C TYR A 279 23.46 -14.10 5.51
N SER A 280 24.23 -13.21 4.85
CA SER A 280 24.99 -12.16 5.53
C SER A 280 24.10 -11.21 6.34
N ASP A 281 22.90 -10.93 5.87
CA ASP A 281 21.90 -10.13 6.59
C ASP A 281 21.57 -10.71 7.98
N VAL A 282 21.47 -12.04 8.10
CA VAL A 282 21.22 -12.72 9.37
C VAL A 282 22.46 -12.67 10.26
N ARG A 283 23.65 -12.94 9.68
CA ARG A 283 24.94 -12.83 10.42
C ARG A 283 25.15 -11.43 10.97
N LYS A 284 24.84 -10.40 10.18
CA LYS A 284 24.91 -8.99 10.59
C LYS A 284 24.00 -8.70 11.78
N GLU A 285 22.72 -9.10 11.74
CA GLU A 285 21.80 -8.88 12.87
C GLU A 285 22.26 -9.65 14.12
N ALA A 286 22.83 -10.83 13.97
CA ALA A 286 23.42 -11.59 15.08
C ALA A 286 24.61 -10.85 15.72
N ALA A 287 25.51 -10.28 14.91
CA ALA A 287 26.64 -9.49 15.42
C ALA A 287 26.16 -8.27 16.19
N ILE A 288 25.16 -7.53 15.65
CA ILE A 288 24.54 -6.39 16.35
C ILE A 288 23.95 -6.82 17.69
N ALA A 289 23.20 -7.91 17.72
CA ALA A 289 22.56 -8.41 18.93
C ALA A 289 23.59 -8.83 20.00
N LEU A 290 24.68 -9.48 19.61
CA LEU A 290 25.76 -9.86 20.53
C LEU A 290 26.48 -8.64 21.09
N GLY A 291 26.68 -7.59 20.27
CA GLY A 291 27.21 -6.31 20.72
C GLY A 291 26.30 -5.64 21.74
N LEU A 292 24.99 -5.62 21.50
CA LEU A 292 24.01 -5.07 22.44
C LEU A 292 23.91 -5.87 23.74
N LEU A 293 24.03 -7.21 23.65
CA LEU A 293 24.03 -8.08 24.83
C LEU A 293 25.26 -7.83 25.73
N GLY A 294 26.38 -7.42 25.15
CA GLY A 294 27.61 -7.07 25.88
C GLY A 294 28.25 -8.24 26.62
N SER A 295 27.90 -9.46 26.27
CA SER A 295 28.47 -10.65 26.95
C SER A 295 29.87 -10.93 26.52
N LYS A 296 30.82 -11.00 27.50
CA LYS A 296 32.19 -11.36 27.22
C LYS A 296 32.37 -12.75 26.58
N LYS A 297 31.37 -13.63 26.74
CA LYS A 297 31.36 -14.97 26.15
C LYS A 297 31.18 -14.93 24.63
N ALA A 298 30.62 -13.82 24.07
CA ALA A 298 30.46 -13.63 22.62
C ALA A 298 31.78 -13.24 21.91
N ILE A 299 32.76 -12.68 22.65
CA ILE A 299 33.99 -12.12 22.07
C ILE A 299 34.76 -13.11 21.16
N PRO A 300 34.95 -14.39 21.50
CA PRO A 300 35.64 -15.31 20.60
C PRO A 300 34.93 -15.47 19.24
N SER A 301 33.61 -15.56 19.24
CA SER A 301 32.80 -15.73 18.03
C SER A 301 32.75 -14.44 17.19
N LEU A 302 32.60 -13.27 17.81
CA LEU A 302 32.70 -11.98 17.15
C LEU A 302 34.07 -11.75 16.51
N LYS A 303 35.15 -12.16 17.16
CA LYS A 303 36.49 -12.09 16.56
C LYS A 303 36.64 -12.93 15.30
N GLN A 304 35.99 -14.08 15.22
CA GLN A 304 35.95 -14.88 13.98
C GLN A 304 35.18 -14.18 12.87
N SER A 305 34.13 -13.46 13.21
CA SER A 305 33.31 -12.71 12.24
C SER A 305 34.02 -11.44 11.70
N LEU A 306 35.15 -11.04 12.25
CA LEU A 306 36.00 -9.98 11.67
C LEU A 306 36.62 -10.40 10.33
N ASP A 307 36.67 -11.69 10.01
CA ASP A 307 37.11 -12.24 8.74
C ASP A 307 35.97 -12.64 7.82
N ASP A 308 34.73 -12.21 8.13
CA ASP A 308 33.54 -12.52 7.30
C ASP A 308 33.71 -11.98 5.87
N ALA A 309 33.15 -12.70 4.89
CA ALA A 309 33.16 -12.28 3.50
C ALA A 309 32.42 -10.95 3.29
N ASP A 310 31.34 -10.72 4.06
CA ASP A 310 30.52 -9.50 3.99
C ASP A 310 31.11 -8.38 4.86
N ILE A 311 31.28 -7.19 4.26
CA ILE A 311 31.88 -6.04 4.93
C ILE A 311 31.00 -5.52 6.10
N GLU A 312 29.67 -5.57 5.95
CA GLU A 312 28.74 -5.10 6.99
C GLU A 312 28.83 -6.01 8.24
N VAL A 313 28.95 -7.33 8.03
CA VAL A 313 29.18 -8.28 9.14
C VAL A 313 30.48 -7.95 9.88
N ARG A 314 31.59 -7.72 9.14
CA ARG A 314 32.87 -7.34 9.75
C ARG A 314 32.77 -6.06 10.59
N ILE A 315 32.06 -5.03 10.06
CA ILE A 315 31.88 -3.75 10.77
C ILE A 315 31.09 -3.95 12.07
N GLN A 316 30.02 -4.74 12.04
CA GLN A 316 29.18 -4.97 13.22
C GLN A 316 29.83 -5.90 14.26
N SER A 317 30.90 -6.59 13.89
CA SER A 317 31.64 -7.50 14.79
C SER A 317 32.77 -6.82 15.56
N GLN A 318 33.06 -5.53 15.31
CA GLN A 318 34.10 -4.73 16.01
C GLN A 318 33.63 -4.28 17.40
#